data_ba22435c2da2ed70f869dfc0be4e294e
#
_entry.id   ba22435c2da2ed70f869dfc0be4e294e
#
_cell.length_a   1.000
_cell.length_b   1.000
_cell.length_c   1.000
_cell.angle_alpha   90.00
_cell.angle_beta   90.00
_cell.angle_gamma   90.00
#
_symmetry.space_group_name_H-M   'P 1'
#
loop_
_entity.id
_entity.type
_entity.pdbx_description
1 polymer ?
#
loop_
_entity_poly.entity_id
_entity_poly.type
_entity_poly.pdbx_seq_one_letter_code
_entity_poly.pdbx_strand_id
1 'polypeptide(L)'
;MSKLFVNTIQPNSGDTVTISGSLLTTGKLTIGDTSTDTVAFEAEISSSLIPDVTSTYNLGSNSKKWNDIHGDIIHTKFIISPTGVIS
;
A
#
# COMPACT_ATOMS: atom_id res chain seq x y z
N MET A 1 25.29 -23.42 2.04
CA MET A 1 24.26 -22.36 2.15
C MET A 1 23.27 -22.72 3.24
N SER A 2 22.95 -21.79 4.08
CA SER A 2 22.03 -22.01 5.20
C SER A 2 20.66 -21.45 4.88
N LYS A 3 19.64 -22.16 5.32
CA LYS A 3 18.25 -21.70 5.21
C LYS A 3 17.59 -21.80 6.59
N LEU A 4 16.75 -20.85 6.89
CA LEU A 4 15.96 -20.84 8.11
C LEU A 4 14.51 -21.07 7.75
N PHE A 5 13.89 -22.11 8.30
CA PHE A 5 12.48 -22.42 8.07
C PHE A 5 11.70 -22.07 9.32
N VAL A 6 10.87 -21.05 9.24
CA VAL A 6 10.05 -20.60 10.39
C VAL A 6 8.66 -20.29 9.90
N ASN A 7 7.67 -20.49 10.78
CA ASN A 7 6.30 -20.10 10.50
C ASN A 7 5.98 -18.70 11.02
N THR A 8 6.70 -18.26 12.07
CA THR A 8 6.44 -16.98 12.70
C THR A 8 7.76 -16.31 13.05
N ILE A 9 7.87 -15.01 12.76
CA ILE A 9 8.99 -14.18 13.18
C ILE A 9 8.41 -13.09 14.08
N GLN A 10 8.89 -13.03 15.31
CA GLN A 10 8.45 -12.05 16.30
C GLN A 10 9.66 -11.31 16.86
N PRO A 11 9.48 -10.07 17.33
CA PRO A 11 10.59 -9.35 17.95
C PRO A 11 10.96 -10.03 19.27
N ASN A 12 12.26 -10.07 19.54
CA ASN A 12 12.77 -10.60 20.81
C ASN A 12 12.37 -9.70 21.99
N SER A 13 12.36 -8.41 21.76
CA SER A 13 11.92 -7.42 22.74
C SER A 13 11.37 -6.22 21.99
N GLY A 14 10.45 -5.49 22.61
CA GLY A 14 9.78 -4.38 21.92
C GLY A 14 8.78 -4.90 20.91
N ASP A 15 8.54 -4.12 19.88
CA ASP A 15 7.50 -4.39 18.89
C ASP A 15 7.99 -4.37 17.44
N THR A 16 9.31 -4.30 17.21
CA THR A 16 9.86 -4.12 15.87
C THR A 16 10.82 -5.24 15.51
N VAL A 17 10.62 -5.82 14.33
CA VAL A 17 11.60 -6.69 13.68
C VAL A 17 12.24 -5.89 12.56
N THR A 18 13.56 -5.76 12.60
CA THR A 18 14.31 -4.99 11.60
C THR A 18 14.98 -5.93 10.60
N ILE A 19 14.74 -5.68 9.33
CA ILE A 19 15.46 -6.35 8.24
C ILE A 19 16.38 -5.31 7.63
N SER A 20 17.69 -5.52 7.79
CA SER A 20 18.69 -4.51 7.41
C SER A 20 19.19 -4.65 5.99
N GLY A 21 18.52 -5.39 5.18
CA GLY A 21 18.80 -5.53 3.75
C GLY A 21 17.53 -5.46 2.95
N SER A 22 17.58 -5.94 1.72
CA SER A 22 16.40 -6.01 0.88
C SER A 22 15.55 -7.22 1.28
N LEU A 23 14.25 -7.09 1.19
CA LEU A 23 13.33 -8.18 1.45
C LEU A 23 12.63 -8.57 0.15
N LEU A 24 12.74 -9.83 -0.23
CA LEU A 24 12.03 -10.40 -1.36
C LEU A 24 11.01 -11.42 -0.85
N THR A 25 9.74 -11.18 -1.12
CA THR A 25 8.71 -12.19 -0.88
C THR A 25 8.29 -12.78 -2.23
N THR A 26 8.21 -14.09 -2.31
CA THR A 26 7.89 -14.76 -3.57
C THR A 26 6.43 -15.16 -3.67
N GLY A 27 5.67 -14.93 -2.65
CA GLY A 27 4.24 -15.17 -2.64
C GLY A 27 3.47 -13.91 -2.31
N LYS A 28 2.31 -14.09 -1.72
CA LYS A 28 1.46 -12.98 -1.30
C LYS A 28 2.05 -12.29 -0.07
N LEU A 29 2.04 -10.96 -0.07
CA LEU A 29 2.40 -10.16 1.11
C LEU A 29 1.14 -9.51 1.66
N THR A 30 0.83 -9.79 2.92
CA THR A 30 -0.27 -9.17 3.63
C THR A 30 0.31 -8.26 4.70
N ILE A 31 -0.09 -6.99 4.70
CA ILE A 31 0.40 -6.00 5.65
C ILE A 31 -0.74 -5.58 6.56
N GLY A 32 -0.56 -5.82 7.86
CA GLY A 32 -1.56 -5.50 8.87
C GLY A 32 -2.65 -6.54 9.00
N ASP A 33 -3.30 -6.55 10.14
CA ASP A 33 -4.43 -7.45 10.42
C ASP A 33 -5.67 -6.67 10.87
N THR A 34 -5.56 -5.37 11.09
CA THR A 34 -6.69 -4.50 11.45
C THR A 34 -6.57 -3.17 10.71
N SER A 35 -7.67 -2.42 10.70
CA SER A 35 -7.71 -1.11 10.04
C SER A 35 -6.93 -0.04 10.81
N THR A 36 -6.46 -0.33 12.01
CA THR A 36 -5.61 0.59 12.78
C THR A 36 -4.14 0.42 12.48
N ASP A 37 -3.77 -0.64 11.76
CA ASP A 37 -2.40 -0.80 11.29
C ASP A 37 -2.12 0.15 10.15
N THR A 38 -0.86 0.55 9.99
CA THR A 38 -0.47 1.52 8.98
C THR A 38 0.71 1.03 8.17
N VAL A 39 0.83 1.53 6.94
CA VAL A 39 2.00 1.32 6.10
C VAL A 39 2.60 2.69 5.80
N ALA A 40 3.86 2.89 6.16
CA ALA A 40 4.59 4.09 5.82
C ALA A 40 5.62 3.78 4.75
N PHE A 41 5.53 4.46 3.62
CA PHE A 41 6.54 4.39 2.58
C PHE A 41 7.47 5.59 2.73
N GLU A 42 8.67 5.36 3.20
CA GLU A 42 9.71 6.40 3.26
C GLU A 42 10.63 6.32 2.05
N ALA A 43 10.18 5.61 1.02
CA ALA A 43 10.87 5.43 -0.24
C ALA A 43 9.87 5.64 -1.36
N GLU A 44 10.36 5.77 -2.57
CA GLU A 44 9.51 5.88 -3.75
C GLU A 44 9.11 4.51 -4.26
N ILE A 45 7.95 4.45 -4.90
CA ILE A 45 7.47 3.22 -5.52
C ILE A 45 7.93 3.21 -6.97
N SER A 46 8.71 2.20 -7.34
CA SER A 46 9.27 2.13 -8.67
C SER A 46 8.58 1.06 -9.52
N SER A 47 7.28 0.99 -9.42
CA SER A 47 6.44 0.09 -10.21
C SER A 47 5.06 0.67 -10.38
N SER A 48 4.29 0.13 -11.32
CA SER A 48 2.87 0.45 -11.43
C SER A 48 2.10 -0.18 -10.28
N LEU A 49 1.02 0.48 -9.86
CA LEU A 49 0.09 -0.07 -8.86
C LEU A 49 -1.17 -0.49 -9.61
N ILE A 50 -1.38 -1.79 -9.69
CA ILE A 50 -2.48 -2.39 -10.44
C ILE A 50 -3.31 -3.25 -9.50
N PRO A 51 -4.63 -2.98 -9.35
CA PRO A 51 -5.48 -3.83 -8.53
C PRO A 51 -5.65 -5.19 -9.20
N ASP A 52 -5.82 -6.22 -8.41
CA ASP A 52 -5.96 -7.57 -8.96
C ASP A 52 -7.35 -7.85 -9.53
N VAL A 53 -8.34 -7.01 -9.20
CA VAL A 53 -9.71 -7.17 -9.70
C VAL A 53 -10.23 -5.82 -10.16
N THR A 54 -10.79 -5.79 -11.36
CA THR A 54 -11.31 -4.56 -11.97
C THR A 54 -12.48 -4.00 -11.15
N SER A 55 -12.46 -2.68 -10.94
CA SER A 55 -13.59 -1.92 -10.36
C SER A 55 -14.05 -2.45 -9.00
N THR A 56 -13.13 -2.92 -8.18
CA THR A 56 -13.44 -3.52 -6.89
C THR A 56 -12.90 -2.70 -5.73
N TYR A 57 -11.69 -2.16 -5.88
CA TYR A 57 -10.98 -1.49 -4.79
C TYR A 57 -10.96 0.02 -4.99
N ASN A 58 -11.00 0.76 -3.90
CA ASN A 58 -10.98 2.22 -3.91
C ASN A 58 -9.61 2.76 -3.55
N LEU A 59 -9.32 3.96 -4.02
CA LEU A 59 -8.18 4.73 -3.55
C LEU A 59 -8.70 5.80 -2.60
N GLY A 60 -8.58 5.54 -1.31
CA GLY A 60 -9.16 6.41 -0.28
C GLY A 60 -10.60 6.04 0.05
N SER A 61 -11.23 6.83 0.90
CA SER A 61 -12.62 6.63 1.32
C SER A 61 -13.26 7.98 1.63
N ASN A 62 -14.57 7.96 1.94
CA ASN A 62 -15.27 9.20 2.30
C ASN A 62 -14.71 9.87 3.54
N SER A 63 -14.19 9.08 4.48
CA SER A 63 -13.65 9.61 5.73
C SER A 63 -12.14 9.79 5.72
N LYS A 64 -11.44 9.17 4.76
CA LYS A 64 -9.98 9.24 4.67
C LYS A 64 -9.59 9.46 3.22
N LYS A 65 -9.32 10.69 2.88
CA LYS A 65 -9.09 11.14 1.51
C LYS A 65 -7.63 11.50 1.29
N TRP A 66 -7.16 11.30 0.07
CA TRP A 66 -5.86 11.82 -0.33
C TRP A 66 -5.94 13.34 -0.45
N ASN A 67 -4.89 14.01 0.00
CA ASN A 67 -4.84 15.47 -0.09
C ASN A 67 -4.68 15.95 -1.52
N ASP A 68 -3.69 15.40 -2.22
CA ASP A 68 -3.42 15.75 -3.61
C ASP A 68 -3.11 14.49 -4.42
N ILE A 69 -3.46 14.51 -5.69
CA ILE A 69 -3.09 13.48 -6.64
C ILE A 69 -2.38 14.17 -7.81
N HIS A 70 -1.11 13.85 -8.01
CA HIS A 70 -0.30 14.38 -9.10
C HIS A 70 -0.07 13.30 -10.14
N GLY A 71 -0.53 13.52 -11.35
CA GLY A 71 -0.36 12.58 -12.46
C GLY A 71 -0.38 13.32 -13.77
N ASP A 72 0.23 12.73 -14.79
CA ASP A 72 0.20 13.34 -16.13
C ASP A 72 -1.18 13.21 -16.75
N ILE A 73 -1.79 12.04 -16.61
CA ILE A 73 -3.09 11.73 -17.22
C ILE A 73 -3.90 10.91 -16.24
N ILE A 74 -5.18 11.26 -16.06
CA ILE A 74 -6.10 10.48 -15.26
C ILE A 74 -7.16 9.89 -16.19
N HIS A 75 -7.17 8.56 -16.32
CA HIS A 75 -8.18 7.84 -17.09
C HIS A 75 -9.27 7.38 -16.14
N THR A 76 -10.48 7.92 -16.30
CA THR A 76 -11.60 7.56 -15.45
C THR A 76 -12.89 7.68 -16.23
N LYS A 77 -13.88 6.88 -15.84
CA LYS A 77 -15.22 6.96 -16.39
C LYS A 77 -15.93 8.25 -15.98
N PHE A 78 -15.73 8.64 -14.70
CA PHE A 78 -16.36 9.83 -14.13
C PHE A 78 -15.37 10.54 -13.21
N ILE A 79 -15.43 11.87 -13.23
CA ILE A 79 -14.82 12.70 -12.19
C ILE A 79 -15.96 13.50 -11.56
N ILE A 80 -16.15 13.32 -10.26
CA ILE A 80 -17.19 14.02 -9.52
C ILE A 80 -16.53 15.12 -8.69
N SER A 81 -16.90 16.35 -8.97
CA SER A 81 -16.43 17.51 -8.23
C SER A 81 -17.61 18.16 -7.51
N PRO A 82 -17.54 18.42 -6.19
CA PRO A 82 -18.61 19.06 -5.46
C PRO A 82 -18.94 20.46 -5.99
N THR A 83 -17.95 21.15 -6.59
CA THR A 83 -18.15 22.49 -7.15
C THR A 83 -18.53 22.46 -8.62
N GLY A 84 -18.46 21.29 -9.26
CA GLY A 84 -18.72 21.17 -10.68
C GLY A 84 -17.61 21.72 -11.59
N VAL A 85 -16.48 22.10 -11.01
CA VAL A 85 -15.36 22.69 -11.75
C VAL A 85 -14.21 21.68 -11.82
N ILE A 86 -13.79 21.38 -13.03
CA ILE A 86 -12.62 20.54 -13.31
C ILE A 86 -11.71 21.33 -14.22
N SER A 87 -10.50 21.61 -13.77
CA SER A 87 -9.54 22.42 -14.51
C SER A 87 -8.13 21.89 -14.41
#